data_464eea508e4ee7ef7276027372bd6803
#
_entry.id   464eea508e4ee7ef7276027372bd6803
#
_cell.length_a   1.000
_cell.length_b   1.000
_cell.length_c   1.000
_cell.angle_alpha   90.00
_cell.angle_beta   90.00
_cell.angle_gamma   90.00
#
_symmetry.space_group_name_H-M   'P 1'
#
loop_
_entity.id
_entity.type
_entity.pdbx_description
1 polymer ?
#
loop_
_entity_poly.entity_id
_entity_poly.type
_entity_poly.pdbx_seq_one_letter_code
_entity_poly.pdbx_strand_id
1 'polypeptide(L)'
;EQEYQKAEETLPTHFADFERYNRSEYYKVKNNFYTLFNTAEQIKKLFYGKVGALEVTVTSEQKEQRENTVLLDKWKLSFWKGNSLTVEKMIPEVMMNYFEIELLLSGEIYGIVQKFMEELYHSGRIQDFSFIKLTGQSCKIDLFKDALKEFVPGRMIQFRKRANIDAADFELKMTCVD
;
A
#
# COMPACT_ATOMS: atom_id res chain seq x y z
N GLU A 1 12.27 -9.01 -4.93
CA GLU A 1 11.68 -9.74 -6.09
C GLU A 1 11.61 -11.25 -5.85
N GLN A 2 12.71 -11.93 -5.48
CA GLN A 2 12.71 -13.38 -5.20
C GLN A 2 11.80 -13.80 -4.03
N GLU A 3 11.74 -13.02 -2.97
CA GLU A 3 10.86 -13.28 -1.82
C GLU A 3 9.40 -13.09 -2.18
N TYR A 4 9.09 -12.10 -3.01
CA TYR A 4 7.74 -11.88 -3.51
C TYR A 4 7.28 -13.05 -4.41
N GLN A 5 8.15 -13.55 -5.28
CA GLN A 5 7.85 -14.72 -6.11
C GLN A 5 7.56 -15.97 -5.27
N LYS A 6 8.34 -16.24 -4.23
CA LYS A 6 8.08 -17.34 -3.29
C LYS A 6 6.77 -17.18 -2.52
N ALA A 7 6.43 -15.96 -2.13
CA ALA A 7 5.15 -15.69 -1.45
C ALA A 7 3.98 -15.95 -2.41
N GLU A 8 4.08 -15.52 -3.68
CA GLU A 8 3.07 -15.71 -4.71
C GLU A 8 2.90 -17.20 -5.08
N GLU A 9 3.96 -18.00 -5.05
CA GLU A 9 3.90 -19.46 -5.23
C GLU A 9 3.11 -20.17 -4.12
N THR A 10 3.08 -19.59 -2.92
CA THR A 10 2.38 -20.16 -1.76
C THR A 10 0.98 -19.60 -1.61
N LEU A 11 0.84 -18.27 -1.74
CA LEU A 11 -0.38 -17.49 -1.60
C LEU A 11 -0.59 -16.64 -2.87
N PRO A 12 -1.20 -17.18 -3.91
CA PRO A 12 -1.33 -16.48 -5.17
C PRO A 12 -2.33 -15.32 -5.08
N THR A 13 -1.99 -14.22 -5.72
CA THR A 13 -2.80 -12.98 -5.79
C THR A 13 -3.06 -12.50 -7.21
N HIS A 14 -2.27 -12.93 -8.21
CA HIS A 14 -2.43 -12.58 -9.62
C HIS A 14 -3.57 -13.38 -10.29
N PHE A 15 -4.81 -13.01 -10.00
CA PHE A 15 -5.99 -13.75 -10.45
C PHE A 15 -6.23 -13.71 -11.97
N ALA A 16 -5.68 -12.74 -12.69
CA ALA A 16 -5.78 -12.66 -14.14
C ALA A 16 -5.19 -13.91 -14.85
N ASP A 17 -4.14 -14.49 -14.27
CA ASP A 17 -3.48 -15.68 -14.80
C ASP A 17 -4.39 -16.92 -14.76
N PHE A 18 -5.36 -16.94 -13.87
CA PHE A 18 -6.30 -18.03 -13.64
C PHE A 18 -7.60 -17.89 -14.43
N GLU A 19 -7.89 -16.72 -15.00
CA GLU A 19 -9.17 -16.42 -15.65
C GLU A 19 -9.48 -17.38 -16.81
N ARG A 20 -8.45 -17.75 -17.58
CA ARG A 20 -8.59 -18.56 -18.80
C ARG A 20 -8.56 -20.06 -18.55
N TYR A 21 -7.88 -20.52 -17.51
CA TYR A 21 -7.49 -21.93 -17.37
C TYR A 21 -8.17 -22.66 -16.23
N ASN A 22 -8.57 -21.95 -15.16
CA ASN A 22 -9.16 -22.61 -13.99
C ASN A 22 -10.12 -21.69 -13.23
N ARG A 23 -11.39 -21.75 -13.58
CA ARG A 23 -12.41 -20.87 -13.03
C ARG A 23 -12.65 -21.07 -11.53
N SER A 24 -12.43 -22.27 -11.00
CA SER A 24 -12.60 -22.53 -9.56
C SER A 24 -11.47 -21.88 -8.75
N GLU A 25 -10.25 -21.93 -9.23
CA GLU A 25 -9.09 -21.32 -8.61
C GLU A 25 -9.08 -19.81 -8.80
N TYR A 26 -9.57 -19.30 -9.94
CA TYR A 26 -9.71 -17.87 -10.19
C TYR A 26 -10.42 -17.11 -9.07
N TYR A 27 -11.55 -17.61 -8.61
CA TYR A 27 -12.30 -16.94 -7.53
C TYR A 27 -11.56 -16.98 -6.21
N LYS A 28 -10.82 -18.03 -5.91
CA LYS A 28 -9.99 -18.14 -4.71
C LYS A 28 -8.84 -17.13 -4.72
N VAL A 29 -8.12 -17.04 -5.84
CA VAL A 29 -7.01 -16.10 -6.03
C VAL A 29 -7.51 -14.66 -6.02
N LYS A 30 -8.61 -14.38 -6.69
CA LYS A 30 -9.27 -13.08 -6.67
C LYS A 30 -9.69 -12.67 -5.25
N ASN A 31 -10.20 -13.62 -4.47
CA ASN A 31 -10.51 -13.38 -3.06
C ASN A 31 -9.24 -13.08 -2.24
N ASN A 32 -8.13 -13.80 -2.47
CA ASN A 32 -6.86 -13.51 -1.84
C ASN A 32 -6.44 -12.06 -2.09
N PHE A 33 -6.42 -11.65 -3.38
CA PHE A 33 -6.05 -10.30 -3.76
C PHE A 33 -6.86 -9.24 -3.03
N TYR A 34 -8.18 -9.27 -3.14
CA TYR A 34 -9.02 -8.23 -2.53
C TYR A 34 -8.97 -8.26 -1.00
N THR A 35 -8.80 -9.41 -0.45
CA THR A 35 -8.62 -9.63 0.97
C THR A 35 -7.37 -8.91 1.46
N LEU A 36 -6.21 -9.24 0.89
CA LEU A 36 -4.94 -8.61 1.26
C LEU A 36 -4.92 -7.11 0.95
N PHE A 37 -5.50 -6.71 -0.18
CA PHE A 37 -5.63 -5.29 -0.53
C PHE A 37 -6.41 -4.51 0.53
N ASN A 38 -7.55 -5.02 0.97
CA ASN A 38 -8.35 -4.36 2.01
C ASN A 38 -7.63 -4.27 3.35
N THR A 39 -6.78 -5.28 3.69
CA THR A 39 -5.95 -5.21 4.90
C THR A 39 -4.89 -4.16 4.78
N ALA A 40 -4.17 -4.17 3.67
CA ALA A 40 -3.15 -3.17 3.44
C ALA A 40 -3.72 -1.75 3.59
N GLU A 41 -4.96 -1.53 3.10
CA GLU A 41 -5.65 -0.26 3.29
C GLU A 41 -5.98 0.03 4.76
N GLN A 42 -6.34 -0.97 5.55
CA GLN A 42 -6.59 -0.79 6.99
C GLN A 42 -5.29 -0.53 7.74
N ILE A 43 -4.24 -1.31 7.48
CA ILE A 43 -2.91 -1.14 8.04
C ILE A 43 -2.38 0.27 7.73
N LYS A 44 -2.48 0.70 6.48
CA LYS A 44 -2.09 2.04 6.05
C LYS A 44 -2.82 3.13 6.83
N LYS A 45 -4.12 2.99 7.07
CA LYS A 45 -4.89 3.96 7.86
C LYS A 45 -4.45 4.02 9.31
N LEU A 46 -4.01 2.91 9.89
CA LEU A 46 -3.48 2.88 11.26
C LEU A 46 -2.11 3.55 11.35
N PHE A 47 -1.18 3.22 10.44
CA PHE A 47 0.14 3.82 10.46
C PHE A 47 0.14 5.32 10.10
N TYR A 48 -0.59 5.70 9.05
CA TYR A 48 -0.57 7.06 8.50
C TYR A 48 -1.82 7.89 8.83
N GLY A 49 -2.62 7.41 9.79
CA GLY A 49 -3.80 8.12 10.29
C GLY A 49 -3.48 9.31 11.21
N LYS A 50 -4.50 9.87 11.85
CA LYS A 50 -4.36 11.06 12.72
C LYS A 50 -3.45 10.83 13.92
N VAL A 51 -3.46 9.64 14.49
CA VAL A 51 -2.67 9.28 15.68
C VAL A 51 -1.35 8.63 15.31
N GLY A 52 -1.29 7.93 14.18
CA GLY A 52 -0.10 7.23 13.70
C GLY A 52 0.32 6.10 14.64
N ALA A 53 -0.08 4.87 14.36
CA ALA A 53 0.36 3.72 15.12
C ALA A 53 1.86 3.47 14.91
N LEU A 54 2.56 3.03 15.94
CA LEU A 54 3.95 2.55 15.82
C LEU A 54 4.00 1.06 15.50
N GLU A 55 2.98 0.32 15.92
CA GLU A 55 2.82 -1.10 15.69
C GLU A 55 1.38 -1.42 15.32
N VAL A 56 1.20 -2.36 14.41
CA VAL A 56 -0.09 -2.89 13.98
C VAL A 56 -0.04 -4.41 14.01
N THR A 57 -1.02 -5.01 14.67
CA THR A 57 -1.18 -6.46 14.71
C THR A 57 -2.29 -6.89 13.75
N VAL A 58 -1.99 -7.90 12.94
CA VAL A 58 -2.96 -8.55 12.04
C VAL A 58 -3.22 -9.96 12.58
N THR A 59 -4.46 -10.29 12.91
CA THR A 59 -4.82 -11.57 13.51
C THR A 59 -6.16 -12.09 12.98
N SER A 60 -6.31 -13.41 12.91
CA SER A 60 -7.59 -14.09 12.63
C SER A 60 -8.37 -14.45 13.88
N GLU A 61 -7.82 -14.26 15.07
CA GLU A 61 -8.45 -14.60 16.32
C GLU A 61 -9.18 -13.40 16.93
N GLN A 62 -10.43 -13.60 17.34
CA GLN A 62 -11.18 -12.62 18.14
C GLN A 62 -10.71 -12.69 19.61
N LYS A 63 -9.50 -12.28 19.87
CA LYS A 63 -9.06 -11.95 21.22
C LYS A 63 -9.45 -10.51 21.54
N GLU A 64 -9.43 -10.15 22.83
CA GLU A 64 -9.68 -8.76 23.27
C GLU A 64 -9.01 -7.77 22.31
N GLN A 65 -9.80 -6.88 21.73
CA GLN A 65 -9.34 -5.90 20.75
C GLN A 65 -8.25 -5.02 21.39
N ARG A 66 -7.01 -5.31 21.05
CA ARG A 66 -5.91 -4.38 21.32
C ARG A 66 -6.02 -3.18 20.40
N GLU A 67 -5.63 -2.02 20.87
CA GLU A 67 -5.44 -0.86 19.99
C GLU A 67 -4.57 -1.26 18.79
N ASN A 68 -4.93 -0.76 17.61
CA ASN A 68 -4.21 -1.02 16.36
C ASN A 68 -4.21 -2.48 15.89
N THR A 69 -5.30 -3.19 16.11
CA THR A 69 -5.48 -4.56 15.60
C THR A 69 -6.36 -4.56 14.36
N VAL A 70 -5.91 -5.26 13.31
CA VAL A 70 -6.69 -5.59 12.12
C VAL A 70 -7.17 -7.02 12.23
N LEU A 71 -8.48 -7.20 12.28
CA LEU A 71 -9.10 -8.53 12.36
C LEU A 71 -9.30 -9.13 10.98
N LEU A 72 -8.86 -10.37 10.84
CA LEU A 72 -9.01 -11.21 9.65
C LEU A 72 -10.11 -12.27 9.81
N ASP A 73 -11.12 -12.04 10.64
CA ASP A 73 -12.11 -13.04 11.05
C ASP A 73 -12.98 -13.58 9.89
N LYS A 74 -13.15 -12.79 8.84
CA LYS A 74 -13.97 -13.13 7.67
C LYS A 74 -13.17 -13.72 6.52
N TRP A 75 -11.91 -13.99 6.73
CA TRP A 75 -11.00 -14.24 5.64
C TRP A 75 -10.61 -15.68 5.48
N LYS A 76 -10.86 -16.10 4.29
CA LYS A 76 -10.53 -17.41 3.80
C LYS A 76 -9.45 -17.23 2.74
N LEU A 77 -8.22 -16.98 3.17
CA LEU A 77 -7.09 -17.00 2.24
C LEU A 77 -6.86 -18.43 1.77
N SER A 78 -6.61 -18.57 0.48
CA SER A 78 -6.37 -19.86 -0.16
C SER A 78 -4.91 -20.02 -0.49
N PHE A 79 -4.29 -21.07 0.06
CA PHE A 79 -2.88 -21.40 -0.12
C PHE A 79 -2.74 -22.65 -0.98
N TRP A 80 -1.66 -22.73 -1.74
CA TRP A 80 -1.30 -23.96 -2.43
C TRP A 80 -0.93 -25.06 -1.43
N LYS A 81 -1.64 -26.19 -1.52
CA LYS A 81 -1.30 -27.46 -0.85
C LYS A 81 -1.18 -28.53 -1.92
N GLY A 82 0.04 -28.80 -2.37
CA GLY A 82 0.26 -29.61 -3.57
C GLY A 82 -0.34 -28.94 -4.80
N ASN A 83 -1.23 -29.66 -5.50
CA ASN A 83 -1.82 -29.18 -6.77
C ASN A 83 -3.19 -28.51 -6.60
N SER A 84 -3.60 -28.15 -5.38
CA SER A 84 -4.90 -27.55 -5.14
C SER A 84 -4.81 -26.34 -4.18
N LEU A 85 -5.61 -25.32 -4.46
CA LEU A 85 -5.79 -24.18 -3.55
C LEU A 85 -6.77 -24.57 -2.43
N THR A 86 -6.27 -24.55 -1.19
CA THR A 86 -7.03 -24.89 0.01
C THR A 86 -7.19 -23.65 0.87
N VAL A 87 -8.43 -23.42 1.33
CA VAL A 87 -8.75 -22.33 2.24
C VAL A 87 -8.14 -22.59 3.61
N GLU A 88 -7.33 -21.68 4.10
CA GLU A 88 -6.82 -21.71 5.48
C GLU A 88 -7.72 -20.86 6.38
N LYS A 89 -8.12 -21.46 7.52
CA LYS A 89 -9.04 -20.81 8.46
C LYS A 89 -8.31 -20.03 9.55
N MET A 90 -7.09 -20.43 9.84
CA MET A 90 -6.27 -19.78 10.87
C MET A 90 -5.00 -19.24 10.22
N ILE A 91 -4.82 -17.94 10.33
CA ILE A 91 -3.61 -17.25 9.88
C ILE A 91 -2.85 -16.86 11.13
N PRO A 92 -1.53 -17.10 11.19
CA PRO A 92 -0.73 -16.71 12.35
C PRO A 92 -0.84 -15.19 12.58
N GLU A 93 -0.74 -14.80 13.83
CA GLU A 93 -0.67 -13.40 14.19
C GLU A 93 0.60 -12.79 13.58
N VAL A 94 0.45 -11.68 12.88
CA VAL A 94 1.55 -10.94 12.28
C VAL A 94 1.59 -9.56 12.90
N MET A 95 2.70 -9.22 13.50
CA MET A 95 2.97 -7.89 14.03
C MET A 95 3.90 -7.15 13.06
N MET A 96 3.56 -5.93 12.75
CA MET A 96 4.31 -5.05 11.86
C MET A 96 4.61 -3.76 12.59
N ASN A 97 5.86 -3.30 12.55
CA ASN A 97 6.20 -1.99 13.06
C ASN A 97 6.35 -0.95 11.93
N TYR A 98 6.25 0.31 12.30
CA TYR A 98 6.30 1.43 11.37
C TYR A 98 7.57 1.43 10.51
N PHE A 99 8.73 1.15 11.11
CA PHE A 99 10.02 1.17 10.41
C PHE A 99 10.15 0.04 9.39
N GLU A 100 9.61 -1.14 9.69
CA GLU A 100 9.56 -2.26 8.73
C GLU A 100 8.71 -1.91 7.51
N ILE A 101 7.56 -1.27 7.73
CA ILE A 101 6.70 -0.81 6.64
C ILE A 101 7.38 0.28 5.81
N GLU A 102 8.04 1.24 6.45
CA GLU A 102 8.81 2.26 5.72
C GLU A 102 9.93 1.64 4.89
N LEU A 103 10.65 0.67 5.44
CA LEU A 103 11.71 -0.04 4.72
C LEU A 103 11.17 -0.80 3.50
N LEU A 104 10.04 -1.49 3.63
CA LEU A 104 9.38 -2.20 2.54
C LEU A 104 8.90 -1.25 1.44
N LEU A 105 8.37 -0.08 1.81
CA LEU A 105 7.82 0.89 0.86
C LEU A 105 8.89 1.78 0.21
N SER A 106 10.05 1.93 0.83
CA SER A 106 11.07 2.89 0.38
C SER A 106 11.48 2.68 -1.08
N GLY A 107 11.82 1.45 -1.46
CA GLY A 107 12.24 1.12 -2.81
C GLY A 107 11.19 1.45 -3.88
N GLU A 108 9.95 1.12 -3.61
CA GLU A 108 8.83 1.39 -4.51
C GLU A 108 8.54 2.90 -4.64
N ILE A 109 8.54 3.62 -3.50
CA ILE A 109 8.28 5.06 -3.48
C ILE A 109 9.39 5.81 -4.22
N TYR A 110 10.65 5.48 -3.94
CA TYR A 110 11.79 6.09 -4.65
C TYR A 110 11.74 5.78 -6.15
N GLY A 111 11.40 4.55 -6.54
CA GLY A 111 11.24 4.17 -7.94
C GLY A 111 10.12 4.94 -8.66
N ILE A 112 8.99 5.16 -8.01
CA ILE A 112 7.87 5.96 -8.55
C ILE A 112 8.31 7.42 -8.71
N VAL A 113 8.93 8.00 -7.69
CA VAL A 113 9.40 9.39 -7.72
C VAL A 113 10.48 9.57 -8.79
N GLN A 114 11.41 8.63 -8.89
CA GLN A 114 12.46 8.65 -9.92
C GLN A 114 11.85 8.67 -11.32
N LYS A 115 10.96 7.75 -11.66
CA LYS A 115 10.31 7.70 -12.98
C LYS A 115 9.60 9.01 -13.32
N PHE A 116 8.88 9.57 -12.37
CA PHE A 116 8.19 10.86 -12.54
C PHE A 116 9.19 11.99 -12.78
N MET A 117 10.29 12.02 -12.04
CA MET A 117 11.30 13.07 -12.15
C MET A 117 12.13 12.94 -13.43
N GLU A 118 12.44 11.72 -13.88
CA GLU A 118 13.16 11.48 -15.14
C GLU A 118 12.45 12.12 -16.33
N GLU A 119 11.13 12.02 -16.43
CA GLU A 119 10.34 12.66 -17.48
C GLU A 119 10.48 14.20 -17.46
N LEU A 120 10.48 14.78 -16.27
CA LEU A 120 10.65 16.23 -16.10
C LEU A 120 12.07 16.68 -16.45
N TYR A 121 13.09 15.91 -16.11
CA TYR A 121 14.48 16.19 -16.46
C TYR A 121 14.72 16.06 -17.96
N HIS A 122 14.26 14.98 -18.59
CA HIS A 122 14.41 14.77 -20.04
C HIS A 122 13.70 15.82 -20.88
N SER A 123 12.56 16.31 -20.42
CA SER A 123 11.85 17.41 -21.10
C SER A 123 12.44 18.80 -20.87
N GLY A 124 13.45 18.93 -20.00
CA GLY A 124 14.02 20.22 -19.57
C GLY A 124 13.09 21.07 -18.71
N ARG A 125 11.88 20.62 -18.42
CA ARG A 125 10.85 21.39 -17.74
C ARG A 125 11.08 21.58 -16.24
N ILE A 126 12.02 20.83 -15.66
CA ILE A 126 12.31 20.94 -14.22
C ILE A 126 12.74 22.36 -13.81
N GLN A 127 13.35 23.12 -14.74
CA GLN A 127 13.79 24.48 -14.47
C GLN A 127 12.65 25.51 -14.47
N ASP A 128 11.52 25.17 -15.08
CA ASP A 128 10.35 26.04 -15.17
C ASP A 128 9.59 26.15 -13.85
N PHE A 129 9.87 25.26 -12.88
CA PHE A 129 9.16 25.19 -11.61
C PHE A 129 9.97 25.78 -10.46
N SER A 130 9.38 26.73 -9.74
CA SER A 130 9.96 27.27 -8.50
C SER A 130 9.58 26.47 -7.25
N PHE A 131 8.49 25.72 -7.30
CA PHE A 131 8.03 24.90 -6.19
C PHE A 131 7.26 23.66 -6.68
N ILE A 132 7.23 22.62 -5.86
CA ILE A 132 6.46 21.41 -6.08
C ILE A 132 5.41 21.31 -4.99
N LYS A 133 4.14 21.13 -5.36
CA LYS A 133 3.04 20.94 -4.43
C LYS A 133 2.60 19.49 -4.43
N LEU A 134 2.74 18.82 -3.28
CA LEU A 134 2.23 17.48 -3.08
C LEU A 134 0.76 17.52 -2.62
N THR A 135 -0.07 16.72 -3.26
CA THR A 135 -1.50 16.59 -2.97
C THR A 135 -1.89 15.12 -2.86
N GLY A 136 -3.02 14.84 -2.21
CA GLY A 136 -3.52 13.47 -2.02
C GLY A 136 -3.06 12.82 -0.72
N GLN A 137 -3.70 11.71 -0.38
CA GLN A 137 -3.49 11.00 0.88
C GLN A 137 -2.09 10.37 0.98
N SER A 138 -1.59 9.80 -0.13
CA SER A 138 -0.28 9.15 -0.17
C SER A 138 0.88 10.12 0.08
N CYS A 139 0.70 11.40 -0.24
CA CYS A 139 1.71 12.43 0.03
C CYS A 139 1.88 12.78 1.51
N LYS A 140 1.06 12.20 2.40
CA LYS A 140 1.26 12.29 3.85
C LYS A 140 2.38 11.39 4.35
N ILE A 141 2.79 10.41 3.55
CA ILE A 141 3.91 9.52 3.86
C ILE A 141 5.20 10.32 3.68
N ASP A 142 5.99 10.44 4.73
CA ASP A 142 7.20 11.27 4.73
C ASP A 142 8.24 10.77 3.70
N LEU A 143 8.26 9.49 3.38
CA LEU A 143 9.10 8.92 2.33
C LEU A 143 8.95 9.59 0.96
N PHE A 144 7.74 10.03 0.57
CA PHE A 144 7.56 10.80 -0.67
C PHE A 144 8.26 12.14 -0.64
N LYS A 145 8.24 12.78 0.53
CA LYS A 145 8.95 14.03 0.77
C LYS A 145 10.45 13.87 0.63
N ASP A 146 10.96 12.81 1.28
CA ASP A 146 12.40 12.57 1.34
C ASP A 146 12.93 12.13 -0.02
N ALA A 147 12.21 11.27 -0.73
CA ALA A 147 12.53 10.93 -2.11
C ALA A 147 12.56 12.17 -3.03
N LEU A 148 11.55 13.05 -2.94
CA LEU A 148 11.55 14.28 -3.76
C LEU A 148 12.70 15.22 -3.44
N LYS A 149 13.08 15.36 -2.16
CA LYS A 149 14.24 16.22 -1.78
C LYS A 149 15.55 15.74 -2.41
N GLU A 150 15.72 14.43 -2.57
CA GLU A 150 16.91 13.90 -3.24
C GLU A 150 16.97 14.26 -4.72
N PHE A 151 15.83 14.23 -5.41
CA PHE A 151 15.76 14.53 -6.84
C PHE A 151 15.72 16.04 -7.15
N VAL A 152 15.24 16.86 -6.24
CA VAL A 152 15.11 18.32 -6.44
C VAL A 152 15.75 19.13 -5.30
N PRO A 153 17.04 18.99 -5.06
CA PRO A 153 17.71 19.73 -4.00
C PRO A 153 17.56 21.23 -4.21
N GLY A 154 17.30 21.96 -3.13
CA GLY A 154 17.14 23.40 -3.15
C GLY A 154 15.79 23.93 -3.66
N ARG A 155 14.85 23.08 -4.04
CA ARG A 155 13.48 23.48 -4.38
C ARG A 155 12.57 23.49 -3.17
N MET A 156 11.61 24.41 -3.16
CA MET A 156 10.59 24.46 -2.12
C MET A 156 9.53 23.38 -2.38
N ILE A 157 9.36 22.44 -1.43
CA ILE A 157 8.31 21.44 -1.47
C ILE A 157 7.20 21.88 -0.51
N GLN A 158 6.03 22.18 -1.05
CA GLN A 158 4.88 22.61 -0.28
C GLN A 158 3.93 21.44 0.00
N PHE A 159 3.50 21.35 1.24
CA PHE A 159 2.50 20.41 1.69
C PHE A 159 1.23 21.13 2.10
N ARG A 160 0.08 20.55 1.83
CA ARG A 160 -1.19 21.06 2.32
C ARG A 160 -1.23 20.95 3.84
N LYS A 161 -1.45 22.06 4.56
CA LYS A 161 -1.57 22.04 6.03
C LYS A 161 -2.78 21.19 6.46
N ARG A 162 -2.62 20.40 7.53
CA ARG A 162 -3.62 19.46 8.05
C ARG A 162 -5.01 20.05 8.35
N ALA A 163 -5.15 21.34 8.58
CA ALA A 163 -6.39 21.96 9.07
C ALA A 163 -7.56 21.99 8.07
N ASN A 164 -7.31 21.80 6.74
CA ASN A 164 -8.34 21.89 5.69
C ASN A 164 -8.47 20.61 4.85
N ILE A 165 -8.04 19.48 5.39
CA ILE A 165 -7.84 18.27 4.58
C ILE A 165 -9.15 17.51 4.31
N ASP A 166 -10.10 17.51 5.27
CA ASP A 166 -11.24 16.57 5.23
C ASP A 166 -12.26 16.87 4.12
N ALA A 167 -12.53 18.14 3.81
CA ALA A 167 -13.48 18.49 2.75
C ALA A 167 -12.84 18.50 1.35
N ALA A 168 -11.62 19.02 1.24
CA ALA A 168 -10.93 19.13 -0.05
C ALA A 168 -10.32 17.82 -0.56
N ASP A 169 -10.03 16.85 0.33
CA ASP A 169 -9.60 15.51 -0.07
C ASP A 169 -10.76 14.69 -0.66
N PHE A 170 -12.00 14.97 -0.27
CA PHE A 170 -13.18 14.37 -0.86
C PHE A 170 -13.41 14.88 -2.29
N GLU A 171 -13.30 16.18 -2.51
CA GLU A 171 -13.41 16.79 -3.85
C GLU A 171 -12.30 16.31 -4.80
N LEU A 172 -11.06 16.16 -4.31
CA LEU A 172 -9.95 15.65 -5.12
C LEU A 172 -10.11 14.18 -5.50
N LYS A 173 -10.73 13.36 -4.66
CA LYS A 173 -11.07 11.97 -5.01
C LYS A 173 -12.17 11.91 -6.07
N MET A 174 -13.09 12.84 -6.05
CA MET A 174 -14.17 12.92 -7.07
C MET A 174 -13.62 13.38 -8.43
N THR A 175 -12.66 14.29 -8.46
CA THR A 175 -12.04 14.77 -9.71
C THR A 175 -11.05 13.77 -10.34
N CYS A 176 -10.62 12.75 -9.63
CA CYS A 176 -9.77 11.68 -10.20
C CYS A 176 -10.57 10.48 -10.72
N VAL A 177 -11.90 10.50 -10.61
CA VAL A 177 -12.81 9.40 -11.01
C VAL A 177 -13.60 9.76 -12.27
N ASP A 178 -13.61 11.01 -12.67
CA ASP A 178 -14.13 11.52 -13.93
C ASP A 178 -13.02 11.58 -15.00
#